data_772b0f5bd8a03e066474ed13cc4ac8b5
#
_entry.id   772b0f5bd8a03e066474ed13cc4ac8b5
#
_cell.length_a   1.000
_cell.length_b   1.000
_cell.length_c   1.000
_cell.angle_alpha   90.00
_cell.angle_beta   90.00
_cell.angle_gamma   90.00
#
_symmetry.space_group_name_H-M   'P 1'
#
loop_
_entity.id
_entity.type
_entity.pdbx_description
1 polymer ?
#
loop_
_entity_poly.entity_id
_entity_poly.type
_entity_poly.pdbx_seq_one_letter_code
_entity_poly.pdbx_strand_id
1 'polypeptide(L)'
;MEDWVIVCQDITKIYRMGEVEVQALRSVSLNVRRGEMIAIMGPSGSGKSTLMNILGALDRPTSGEYILDGEQVSSLADDQLATIRNRKVGFVFQSFNLLGRQTAQANVELPLRYAGIRTGRRTRATEALEAVGLGDRLQHRPSELSGGQQQRVEIARALVNNPAIILADEPTGNLDSKSGEEVLRILLGLNQQHGTTLVFVTHDMEIASRTERVIRLHDGSIAGTDRQRVSVDGEKATWRLGIGDS
;
A
#
# COMPACT_ATOMS: atom_id res chain seq x y z
N MET A 1 -20.22 12.86 9.48
CA MET A 1 -19.12 12.17 10.18
C MET A 1 -17.93 12.15 9.23
N GLU A 2 -16.73 12.43 9.70
CA GLU A 2 -15.54 12.32 8.86
C GLU A 2 -15.33 10.83 8.49
N ASP A 3 -15.10 10.55 7.21
CA ASP A 3 -14.91 9.18 6.68
C ASP A 3 -13.42 8.78 6.83
N TRP A 4 -13.05 8.36 8.05
CA TRP A 4 -11.72 7.88 8.36
C TRP A 4 -11.55 6.42 7.97
N VAL A 5 -10.57 6.12 7.11
CA VAL A 5 -10.21 4.73 6.75
C VAL A 5 -9.13 4.18 7.67
N ILE A 6 -8.24 5.03 8.17
CA ILE A 6 -7.23 4.70 9.19
C ILE A 6 -7.44 5.59 10.39
N VAL A 7 -7.52 5.00 11.58
CA VAL A 7 -7.49 5.70 12.88
C VAL A 7 -6.47 5.00 13.77
N CYS A 8 -5.41 5.72 14.11
CA CYS A 8 -4.40 5.29 15.08
C CYS A 8 -4.42 6.24 16.27
N GLN A 9 -4.54 5.70 17.47
CA GLN A 9 -4.50 6.44 18.73
C GLN A 9 -3.43 5.85 19.64
N ASP A 10 -2.44 6.67 19.98
CA ASP A 10 -1.34 6.36 20.90
C ASP A 10 -0.62 5.04 20.63
N ILE A 11 -0.40 4.71 19.37
CA ILE A 11 0.28 3.48 18.94
C ILE A 11 1.70 3.47 19.47
N THR A 12 2.02 2.45 20.26
CA THR A 12 3.36 2.17 20.75
C THR A 12 3.81 0.80 20.26
N LYS A 13 5.09 0.68 19.87
CA LYS A 13 5.68 -0.61 19.51
C LYS A 13 7.03 -0.78 20.20
N ILE A 14 7.15 -1.85 20.98
CA ILE A 14 8.38 -2.25 21.65
C ILE A 14 8.76 -3.65 21.17
N TYR A 15 9.96 -3.80 20.64
CA TYR A 15 10.56 -5.08 20.30
C TYR A 15 11.49 -5.52 21.44
N ARG A 16 11.36 -6.78 21.86
CA ARG A 16 12.22 -7.39 22.88
C ARG A 16 13.17 -8.37 22.22
N MET A 17 14.46 -8.12 22.35
CA MET A 17 15.54 -8.98 21.85
C MET A 17 16.41 -9.42 23.04
N GLY A 18 16.02 -10.53 23.69
CA GLY A 18 16.62 -10.93 24.96
C GLY A 18 16.38 -9.89 26.05
N GLU A 19 17.44 -9.32 26.62
CA GLU A 19 17.36 -8.28 27.66
C GLU A 19 17.23 -6.85 27.08
N VAL A 20 17.37 -6.69 25.76
CA VAL A 20 17.33 -5.37 25.11
C VAL A 20 15.90 -5.08 24.66
N GLU A 21 15.36 -3.94 25.08
CA GLU A 21 14.09 -3.40 24.56
C GLU A 21 14.35 -2.24 23.61
N VAL A 22 13.76 -2.32 22.42
CA VAL A 22 13.81 -1.25 21.42
C VAL A 22 12.42 -0.69 21.21
N GLN A 23 12.18 0.54 21.66
CA GLN A 23 10.93 1.24 21.44
C GLN A 23 10.94 1.86 20.04
N ALA A 24 10.34 1.15 19.07
CA ALA A 24 10.31 1.54 17.67
C ALA A 24 9.24 2.60 17.37
N LEU A 25 8.12 2.61 18.11
CA LEU A 25 7.10 3.65 18.04
C LEU A 25 6.72 4.14 19.44
N ARG A 26 6.49 5.47 19.56
CA ARG A 26 6.27 6.19 20.81
C ARG A 26 5.02 7.02 20.72
N SER A 27 3.85 6.44 21.09
CA SER A 27 2.56 7.14 21.13
C SER A 27 2.23 7.85 19.80
N VAL A 28 2.26 7.10 18.69
CA VAL A 28 1.94 7.63 17.36
C VAL A 28 0.42 7.69 17.18
N SER A 29 -0.11 8.91 16.94
CA SER A 29 -1.54 9.12 16.65
C SER A 29 -1.67 9.77 15.27
N LEU A 30 -2.43 9.12 14.37
CA LEU A 30 -2.72 9.64 13.03
C LEU A 30 -4.06 9.11 12.51
N ASN A 31 -4.73 9.92 11.71
CA ASN A 31 -5.95 9.54 11.00
C ASN A 31 -5.76 9.78 9.51
N VAL A 32 -6.30 8.90 8.66
CA VAL A 32 -6.29 9.06 7.20
C VAL A 32 -7.72 8.96 6.70
N ARG A 33 -8.14 9.91 5.85
CA ARG A 33 -9.47 9.90 5.23
C ARG A 33 -9.49 8.91 4.07
N ARG A 34 -10.69 8.39 3.79
CA ARG A 34 -10.89 7.60 2.58
C ARG A 34 -10.56 8.44 1.35
N GLY A 35 -9.80 7.86 0.42
CA GLY A 35 -9.34 8.55 -0.78
C GLY A 35 -8.18 9.53 -0.57
N GLU A 36 -7.71 9.75 0.65
CA GLU A 36 -6.57 10.63 0.91
C GLU A 36 -5.26 9.99 0.45
N MET A 37 -4.37 10.79 -0.12
CA MET A 37 -2.98 10.43 -0.40
C MET A 37 -2.06 11.03 0.64
N ILE A 38 -1.32 10.19 1.37
CA ILE A 38 -0.32 10.66 2.34
C ILE A 38 1.05 10.06 2.08
N ALA A 39 2.10 10.77 2.49
CA ALA A 39 3.45 10.25 2.58
C ALA A 39 3.93 10.20 4.03
N ILE A 40 4.55 9.10 4.43
CA ILE A 40 5.25 8.94 5.72
C ILE A 40 6.74 9.03 5.42
N MET A 41 7.38 10.07 5.93
CA MET A 41 8.79 10.37 5.71
C MET A 41 9.57 10.37 7.03
N GLY A 42 10.89 10.21 6.93
CA GLY A 42 11.79 10.30 8.08
C GLY A 42 13.13 9.60 7.79
N PRO A 43 14.15 9.84 8.61
CA PRO A 43 15.46 9.19 8.46
C PRO A 43 15.37 7.66 8.64
N SER A 44 16.46 6.95 8.30
CA SER A 44 16.57 5.53 8.61
C SER A 44 16.45 5.32 10.13
N GLY A 45 15.76 4.26 10.54
CA GLY A 45 15.55 3.97 11.96
C GLY A 45 14.44 4.79 12.66
N SER A 46 13.77 5.73 11.97
CA SER A 46 12.73 6.56 12.60
C SER A 46 11.41 5.82 12.93
N GLY A 47 11.27 4.54 12.56
CA GLY A 47 10.06 3.74 12.83
C GLY A 47 9.10 3.60 11.65
N LYS A 48 9.43 4.10 10.43
CA LYS A 48 8.54 4.05 9.24
C LYS A 48 8.08 2.64 8.90
N SER A 49 9.02 1.70 8.76
CA SER A 49 8.70 0.30 8.43
C SER A 49 7.88 -0.37 9.54
N THR A 50 8.14 -0.03 10.79
CA THR A 50 7.33 -0.51 11.93
C THR A 50 5.90 0.02 11.85
N LEU A 51 5.73 1.32 11.59
CA LEU A 51 4.40 1.91 11.42
C LEU A 51 3.69 1.29 10.21
N MET A 52 4.37 1.16 9.08
CA MET A 52 3.82 0.51 7.89
C MET A 52 3.38 -0.93 8.16
N ASN A 53 4.17 -1.71 8.91
CA ASN A 53 3.80 -3.09 9.27
C ASN A 53 2.52 -3.14 10.13
N ILE A 54 2.34 -2.19 11.04
CA ILE A 54 1.13 -2.08 11.85
C ILE A 54 -0.06 -1.67 10.98
N LEU A 55 0.08 -0.62 10.15
CA LEU A 55 -0.97 -0.18 9.22
C LEU A 55 -1.37 -1.29 8.25
N GLY A 56 -0.41 -2.11 7.84
CA GLY A 56 -0.61 -3.25 6.96
C GLY A 56 -1.12 -4.52 7.64
N ALA A 57 -1.40 -4.49 8.94
CA ALA A 57 -1.78 -5.68 9.72
C ALA A 57 -0.77 -6.85 9.57
N LEU A 58 0.52 -6.51 9.38
CA LEU A 58 1.65 -7.45 9.40
C LEU A 58 2.19 -7.64 10.82
N ASP A 59 1.99 -6.65 11.69
CA ASP A 59 2.40 -6.67 13.08
C ASP A 59 1.34 -5.96 13.93
N ARG A 60 1.35 -6.17 15.25
CA ARG A 60 0.45 -5.53 16.20
C ARG A 60 1.17 -4.44 16.98
N PRO A 61 0.49 -3.37 17.36
CA PRO A 61 1.02 -2.44 18.35
C PRO A 61 1.21 -3.15 19.68
N THR A 62 2.14 -2.69 20.49
CA THR A 62 2.30 -3.13 21.90
C THR A 62 1.20 -2.51 22.76
N SER A 63 0.79 -1.27 22.44
CA SER A 63 -0.34 -0.57 23.06
C SER A 63 -0.91 0.47 22.09
N GLY A 64 -2.07 1.03 22.43
CA GLY A 64 -2.82 1.96 21.60
C GLY A 64 -3.89 1.26 20.74
N GLU A 65 -4.66 2.04 20.03
CA GLU A 65 -5.77 1.55 19.21
C GLU A 65 -5.50 1.78 17.72
N TYR A 66 -5.79 0.76 16.91
CA TYR A 66 -5.74 0.83 15.47
C TYR A 66 -7.06 0.34 14.87
N ILE A 67 -7.73 1.21 14.13
CA ILE A 67 -8.95 0.91 13.38
C ILE A 67 -8.64 1.08 11.89
N LEU A 68 -8.98 0.08 11.09
CA LEU A 68 -8.86 0.06 9.64
C LEU A 68 -10.24 -0.18 9.02
N ASP A 69 -10.73 0.78 8.24
CA ASP A 69 -12.01 0.69 7.54
C ASP A 69 -13.16 0.24 8.48
N GLY A 70 -13.22 0.85 9.68
CA GLY A 70 -14.21 0.58 10.72
C GLY A 70 -13.97 -0.66 11.57
N GLU A 71 -12.94 -1.46 11.30
CA GLU A 71 -12.62 -2.68 12.04
C GLU A 71 -11.45 -2.45 13.01
N GLN A 72 -11.62 -2.78 14.30
CA GLN A 72 -10.57 -2.66 15.30
C GLN A 72 -9.54 -3.77 15.12
N VAL A 73 -8.33 -3.39 14.66
CA VAL A 73 -7.27 -4.32 14.25
C VAL A 73 -6.34 -4.70 15.40
N SER A 74 -6.11 -3.80 16.36
CA SER A 74 -5.10 -3.94 17.42
C SER A 74 -5.30 -5.18 18.31
N SER A 75 -6.52 -5.70 18.44
CA SER A 75 -6.88 -6.84 19.31
C SER A 75 -7.16 -8.15 18.57
N LEU A 76 -7.01 -8.17 17.23
CA LEU A 76 -7.35 -9.35 16.42
C LEU A 76 -6.33 -10.48 16.59
N ALA A 77 -6.78 -11.74 16.50
CA ALA A 77 -5.92 -12.92 16.40
C ALA A 77 -5.21 -12.97 15.01
N ASP A 78 -4.16 -13.81 14.88
CA ASP A 78 -3.34 -13.88 13.67
C ASP A 78 -4.14 -14.23 12.41
N ASP A 79 -5.07 -15.17 12.49
CA ASP A 79 -5.93 -15.56 11.36
C ASP A 79 -6.87 -14.42 10.93
N GLN A 80 -7.37 -13.66 11.90
CA GLN A 80 -8.19 -12.47 11.64
C GLN A 80 -7.35 -11.36 11.01
N LEU A 81 -6.14 -11.10 11.51
CA LEU A 81 -5.20 -10.17 10.89
C LEU A 81 -4.87 -10.57 9.46
N ALA A 82 -4.64 -11.85 9.19
CA ALA A 82 -4.40 -12.35 7.83
C ALA A 82 -5.60 -12.11 6.92
N THR A 83 -6.82 -12.26 7.44
CA THR A 83 -8.06 -11.97 6.70
C THR A 83 -8.21 -10.48 6.38
N ILE A 84 -8.01 -9.62 7.39
CA ILE A 84 -8.04 -8.15 7.22
C ILE A 84 -6.98 -7.71 6.20
N ARG A 85 -5.75 -8.16 6.37
CA ARG A 85 -4.65 -7.85 5.45
C ARG A 85 -5.00 -8.24 4.01
N ASN A 86 -5.55 -9.43 3.80
CA ASN A 86 -5.90 -9.89 2.47
C ASN A 86 -7.02 -9.07 1.83
N ARG A 87 -8.02 -8.63 2.61
CA ARG A 87 -9.23 -7.97 2.10
C ARG A 87 -9.13 -6.45 2.04
N LYS A 88 -8.41 -5.84 3.00
CA LYS A 88 -8.41 -4.39 3.23
C LYS A 88 -7.12 -3.70 2.82
N VAL A 89 -6.02 -4.44 2.63
CA VAL A 89 -4.70 -3.86 2.38
C VAL A 89 -4.09 -4.39 1.09
N GLY A 90 -3.73 -3.49 0.19
CA GLY A 90 -2.84 -3.75 -0.93
C GLY A 90 -1.42 -3.33 -0.59
N PHE A 91 -0.44 -4.16 -0.91
CA PHE A 91 0.97 -3.83 -0.71
C PHE A 91 1.69 -3.66 -2.04
N VAL A 92 2.54 -2.64 -2.10
CA VAL A 92 3.48 -2.37 -3.18
C VAL A 92 4.84 -2.11 -2.55
N PHE A 93 5.81 -3.01 -2.78
CA PHE A 93 7.14 -2.95 -2.16
C PHE A 93 8.22 -2.54 -3.16
N GLN A 94 9.33 -2.07 -2.65
CA GLN A 94 10.51 -1.76 -3.45
C GLN A 94 11.07 -2.99 -4.19
N SER A 95 10.99 -4.18 -3.61
CA SER A 95 11.60 -5.42 -4.12
C SER A 95 10.64 -6.32 -4.92
N PHE A 96 9.51 -5.80 -5.37
CA PHE A 96 8.44 -6.44 -6.15
C PHE A 96 7.76 -7.65 -5.49
N ASN A 97 8.44 -8.46 -4.72
CA ASN A 97 7.94 -9.63 -3.97
C ASN A 97 7.02 -10.57 -4.78
N LEU A 98 7.35 -10.78 -6.06
CA LEU A 98 6.63 -11.68 -6.94
C LEU A 98 7.12 -13.13 -6.78
N LEU A 99 6.21 -14.09 -6.94
CA LEU A 99 6.55 -15.49 -7.00
C LEU A 99 7.22 -15.79 -8.36
N GLY A 100 8.55 -15.91 -8.37
CA GLY A 100 9.36 -15.99 -9.60
C GLY A 100 9.05 -17.17 -10.52
N ARG A 101 8.45 -18.26 -9.98
CA ARG A 101 8.05 -19.45 -10.76
C ARG A 101 6.62 -19.36 -11.30
N GLN A 102 5.86 -18.37 -10.90
CA GLN A 102 4.48 -18.14 -11.33
C GLN A 102 4.42 -17.07 -12.43
N THR A 103 3.38 -17.13 -13.26
CA THR A 103 3.11 -16.09 -14.26
C THR A 103 2.62 -14.81 -13.59
N ALA A 104 2.60 -13.70 -14.34
CA ALA A 104 2.01 -12.43 -13.89
C ALA A 104 0.56 -12.64 -13.44
N GLN A 105 -0.26 -13.30 -14.25
CA GLN A 105 -1.65 -13.62 -13.93
C GLN A 105 -1.77 -14.45 -12.64
N ALA A 106 -0.94 -15.49 -12.48
CA ALA A 106 -0.97 -16.33 -11.29
C ALA A 106 -0.55 -15.59 -10.01
N ASN A 107 0.39 -14.63 -10.12
CA ASN A 107 0.76 -13.75 -9.01
C ASN A 107 -0.42 -12.86 -8.59
N VAL A 108 -1.16 -12.30 -9.56
CA VAL A 108 -2.33 -11.44 -9.28
C VAL A 108 -3.53 -12.25 -8.79
N GLU A 109 -3.69 -13.51 -9.20
CA GLU A 109 -4.73 -14.41 -8.68
C GLU A 109 -4.53 -14.79 -7.19
N LEU A 110 -3.32 -14.68 -6.67
CA LEU A 110 -2.98 -15.21 -5.34
C LEU A 110 -3.83 -14.62 -4.20
N PRO A 111 -4.02 -13.30 -4.10
CA PRO A 111 -4.89 -12.72 -3.08
C PRO A 111 -6.35 -13.21 -3.17
N LEU A 112 -6.86 -13.41 -4.39
CA LEU A 112 -8.21 -13.92 -4.61
C LEU A 112 -8.38 -15.36 -4.10
N ARG A 113 -7.32 -16.18 -4.20
CA ARG A 113 -7.31 -17.53 -3.64
C ARG A 113 -7.37 -17.50 -2.12
N TYR A 114 -6.60 -16.65 -1.49
CA TYR A 114 -6.63 -16.46 -0.03
C TYR A 114 -7.94 -15.86 0.47
N ALA A 115 -8.61 -15.04 -0.34
CA ALA A 115 -9.95 -14.55 -0.05
C ALA A 115 -11.06 -15.62 -0.17
N GLY A 116 -10.71 -16.86 -0.59
CA GLY A 116 -11.67 -17.94 -0.77
C GLY A 116 -12.54 -17.82 -2.03
N ILE A 117 -12.24 -16.90 -2.93
CA ILE A 117 -12.97 -16.73 -4.20
C ILE A 117 -12.71 -17.95 -5.08
N ARG A 118 -13.77 -18.65 -5.50
CA ARG A 118 -13.66 -19.90 -6.27
C ARG A 118 -13.82 -19.69 -7.77
N THR A 119 -14.61 -18.71 -8.20
CA THR A 119 -14.94 -18.44 -9.61
C THR A 119 -14.48 -17.05 -10.03
N GLY A 120 -14.23 -16.84 -11.32
CA GLY A 120 -13.89 -15.52 -11.86
C GLY A 120 -12.49 -14.97 -11.51
N ARG A 121 -11.65 -15.70 -10.76
CA ARG A 121 -10.31 -15.23 -10.36
C ARG A 121 -9.45 -14.85 -11.55
N ARG A 122 -9.46 -15.69 -12.58
CA ARG A 122 -8.64 -15.48 -13.78
C ARG A 122 -9.07 -14.21 -14.51
N THR A 123 -10.38 -13.99 -14.66
CA THR A 123 -10.94 -12.79 -15.28
C THR A 123 -10.54 -11.53 -14.50
N ARG A 124 -10.77 -11.52 -13.17
CA ARG A 124 -10.38 -10.39 -12.31
C ARG A 124 -8.88 -10.11 -12.35
N ALA A 125 -8.04 -11.16 -12.36
CA ALA A 125 -6.60 -10.98 -12.48
C ALA A 125 -6.19 -10.43 -13.85
N THR A 126 -6.86 -10.83 -14.93
CA THR A 126 -6.65 -10.28 -16.27
C THR A 126 -7.03 -8.79 -16.29
N GLU A 127 -8.22 -8.43 -15.82
CA GLU A 127 -8.69 -7.05 -15.74
C GLU A 127 -7.74 -6.15 -14.94
N ALA A 128 -7.24 -6.65 -13.79
CA ALA A 128 -6.26 -5.92 -12.99
C ALA A 128 -4.92 -5.71 -13.73
N LEU A 129 -4.46 -6.70 -14.51
CA LEU A 129 -3.24 -6.57 -15.33
C LEU A 129 -3.45 -5.65 -16.54
N GLU A 130 -4.61 -5.70 -17.18
CA GLU A 130 -4.98 -4.77 -18.25
C GLU A 130 -5.02 -3.33 -17.75
N ALA A 131 -5.56 -3.10 -16.54
CA ALA A 131 -5.62 -1.79 -15.92
C ALA A 131 -4.24 -1.16 -15.67
N VAL A 132 -3.18 -1.95 -15.53
CA VAL A 132 -1.80 -1.48 -15.41
C VAL A 132 -1.00 -1.60 -16.71
N GLY A 133 -1.69 -1.85 -17.85
CA GLY A 133 -1.09 -1.93 -19.19
C GLY A 133 -0.25 -3.18 -19.43
N LEU A 134 -0.64 -4.32 -18.84
CA LEU A 134 0.03 -5.63 -18.98
C LEU A 134 -0.88 -6.74 -19.53
N GLY A 135 -1.93 -6.40 -20.28
CA GLY A 135 -2.85 -7.37 -20.85
C GLY A 135 -2.19 -8.35 -21.85
N ASP A 136 -1.09 -7.94 -22.49
CA ASP A 136 -0.29 -8.79 -23.40
C ASP A 136 0.80 -9.60 -22.66
N ARG A 137 0.92 -9.48 -21.35
CA ARG A 137 1.97 -10.10 -20.51
C ARG A 137 1.46 -11.11 -19.48
N LEU A 138 0.21 -11.51 -19.56
CA LEU A 138 -0.46 -12.36 -18.57
C LEU A 138 0.32 -13.65 -18.23
N GLN A 139 0.93 -14.28 -19.23
CA GLN A 139 1.63 -15.56 -19.11
C GLN A 139 3.13 -15.41 -18.85
N HIS A 140 3.68 -14.19 -18.87
CA HIS A 140 5.12 -13.98 -18.60
C HIS A 140 5.42 -14.20 -17.11
N ARG A 141 6.59 -14.75 -16.85
CA ARG A 141 7.15 -14.88 -15.49
C ARG A 141 7.92 -13.62 -15.13
N PRO A 142 8.15 -13.34 -13.83
CA PRO A 142 8.93 -12.18 -13.39
C PRO A 142 10.29 -12.05 -14.08
N SER A 143 11.00 -13.15 -14.33
CA SER A 143 12.29 -13.15 -15.03
C SER A 143 12.22 -12.70 -16.50
N GLU A 144 11.03 -12.65 -17.07
CA GLU A 144 10.78 -12.25 -18.47
C GLU A 144 10.24 -10.83 -18.57
N LEU A 145 10.12 -10.13 -17.42
CA LEU A 145 9.57 -8.78 -17.30
C LEU A 145 10.66 -7.79 -16.86
N SER A 146 10.58 -6.56 -17.38
CA SER A 146 11.40 -5.46 -16.87
C SER A 146 11.03 -5.10 -15.42
N GLY A 147 11.89 -4.38 -14.70
CA GLY A 147 11.60 -3.92 -13.33
C GLY A 147 10.29 -3.14 -13.22
N GLY A 148 10.06 -2.18 -14.13
CA GLY A 148 8.81 -1.43 -14.19
C GLY A 148 7.58 -2.30 -14.50
N GLN A 149 7.74 -3.35 -15.32
CA GLN A 149 6.66 -4.32 -15.57
C GLN A 149 6.39 -5.18 -14.33
N GLN A 150 7.43 -5.63 -13.62
CA GLN A 150 7.28 -6.37 -12.36
C GLN A 150 6.54 -5.53 -11.31
N GLN A 151 6.90 -4.24 -11.19
CA GLN A 151 6.22 -3.31 -10.29
C GLN A 151 4.74 -3.13 -10.66
N ARG A 152 4.41 -3.06 -11.95
CA ARG A 152 3.03 -3.00 -12.40
C ARG A 152 2.25 -4.28 -12.12
N VAL A 153 2.88 -5.46 -12.20
CA VAL A 153 2.25 -6.72 -11.74
C VAL A 153 1.96 -6.68 -10.25
N GLU A 154 2.88 -6.12 -9.45
CA GLU A 154 2.67 -5.98 -8.02
C GLU A 154 1.51 -5.03 -7.69
N ILE A 155 1.40 -3.90 -8.40
CA ILE A 155 0.27 -2.97 -8.26
C ILE A 155 -1.05 -3.68 -8.62
N ALA A 156 -1.11 -4.43 -9.72
CA ALA A 156 -2.29 -5.20 -10.08
C ALA A 156 -2.67 -6.22 -9.00
N ARG A 157 -1.67 -6.90 -8.41
CA ARG A 157 -1.86 -7.81 -7.28
C ARG A 157 -2.40 -7.10 -6.04
N ALA A 158 -1.91 -5.90 -5.76
CA ALA A 158 -2.37 -5.09 -4.62
C ALA A 158 -3.84 -4.67 -4.78
N LEU A 159 -4.28 -4.41 -6.01
CA LEU A 159 -5.63 -3.91 -6.34
C LEU A 159 -6.71 -4.99 -6.41
N VAL A 160 -6.36 -6.22 -6.74
CA VAL A 160 -7.30 -7.26 -7.21
C VAL A 160 -8.43 -7.59 -6.24
N ASN A 161 -8.25 -7.33 -4.94
CA ASN A 161 -9.28 -7.50 -3.90
C ASN A 161 -10.05 -6.21 -3.57
N ASN A 162 -9.84 -5.11 -4.30
CA ASN A 162 -10.42 -3.79 -4.00
C ASN A 162 -10.14 -3.36 -2.54
N PRO A 163 -8.87 -3.18 -2.16
CA PRO A 163 -8.50 -2.90 -0.78
C PRO A 163 -8.97 -1.51 -0.35
N ALA A 164 -9.18 -1.33 0.96
CA ALA A 164 -9.50 -0.03 1.56
C ALA A 164 -8.32 0.95 1.48
N ILE A 165 -7.09 0.42 1.56
CA ILE A 165 -5.84 1.18 1.48
C ILE A 165 -4.78 0.45 0.65
N ILE A 166 -3.90 1.20 0.00
CA ILE A 166 -2.65 0.69 -0.58
C ILE A 166 -1.48 1.30 0.19
N LEU A 167 -0.60 0.43 0.68
CA LEU A 167 0.66 0.79 1.31
C LEU A 167 1.79 0.61 0.30
N ALA A 168 2.48 1.68 -0.06
CA ALA A 168 3.55 1.68 -1.04
C ALA A 168 4.88 2.03 -0.36
N ASP A 169 5.75 1.03 -0.20
CA ASP A 169 7.08 1.16 0.41
C ASP A 169 8.14 1.37 -0.67
N GLU A 170 8.64 2.60 -0.79
CA GLU A 170 9.64 2.99 -1.79
C GLU A 170 9.31 2.46 -3.21
N PRO A 171 8.09 2.72 -3.75
CA PRO A 171 7.55 2.01 -4.91
C PRO A 171 8.34 2.22 -6.21
N THR A 172 9.24 3.20 -6.24
CA THR A 172 10.10 3.52 -7.40
C THR A 172 11.58 3.30 -7.15
N GLY A 173 11.97 2.92 -5.93
CA GLY A 173 13.36 2.92 -5.47
C GLY A 173 14.30 1.98 -6.24
N ASN A 174 13.80 0.94 -6.91
CA ASN A 174 14.59 0.00 -7.72
C ASN A 174 14.36 0.18 -9.23
N LEU A 175 13.78 1.31 -9.66
CA LEU A 175 13.44 1.57 -11.05
C LEU A 175 14.29 2.69 -11.64
N ASP A 176 14.50 2.64 -12.97
CA ASP A 176 14.96 3.80 -13.70
C ASP A 176 13.93 4.92 -13.68
N SER A 177 14.34 6.17 -13.91
CA SER A 177 13.48 7.36 -13.80
C SER A 177 12.21 7.27 -14.64
N LYS A 178 12.29 6.72 -15.86
CA LYS A 178 11.14 6.59 -16.76
C LYS A 178 10.13 5.57 -16.22
N SER A 179 10.61 4.40 -15.83
CA SER A 179 9.76 3.35 -15.24
C SER A 179 9.17 3.80 -13.90
N GLY A 180 9.92 4.54 -13.10
CA GLY A 180 9.46 5.13 -11.83
C GLY A 180 8.31 6.10 -12.04
N GLU A 181 8.43 7.02 -13.02
CA GLU A 181 7.36 7.98 -13.34
C GLU A 181 6.11 7.28 -13.88
N GLU A 182 6.24 6.21 -14.69
CA GLU A 182 5.11 5.41 -15.14
C GLU A 182 4.37 4.74 -13.97
N VAL A 183 5.10 4.15 -13.04
CA VAL A 183 4.55 3.51 -11.83
C VAL A 183 3.84 4.53 -10.94
N LEU A 184 4.47 5.68 -10.69
CA LEU A 184 3.88 6.74 -9.90
C LEU A 184 2.59 7.27 -10.54
N ARG A 185 2.58 7.47 -11.86
CA ARG A 185 1.39 7.89 -12.62
C ARG A 185 0.23 6.90 -12.48
N ILE A 186 0.51 5.59 -12.50
CA ILE A 186 -0.51 4.55 -12.27
C ILE A 186 -1.08 4.69 -10.86
N LEU A 187 -0.25 4.78 -9.81
CA LEU A 187 -0.71 4.90 -8.43
C LEU A 187 -1.55 6.18 -8.22
N LEU A 188 -1.08 7.32 -8.72
CA LEU A 188 -1.84 8.58 -8.64
C LEU A 188 -3.17 8.50 -9.40
N GLY A 189 -3.18 7.86 -10.58
CA GLY A 189 -4.39 7.62 -11.38
C GLY A 189 -5.42 6.78 -10.64
N LEU A 190 -5.00 5.77 -9.87
CA LEU A 190 -5.90 4.95 -9.05
C LEU A 190 -6.60 5.77 -7.96
N ASN A 191 -5.88 6.69 -7.33
CA ASN A 191 -6.48 7.60 -6.37
C ASN A 191 -7.49 8.55 -7.03
N GLN A 192 -7.10 9.22 -8.11
CA GLN A 192 -7.94 10.22 -8.79
C GLN A 192 -9.22 9.64 -9.40
N GLN A 193 -9.16 8.42 -9.93
CA GLN A 193 -10.26 7.81 -10.68
C GLN A 193 -11.15 6.93 -9.81
N HIS A 194 -10.58 6.29 -8.80
CA HIS A 194 -11.26 5.29 -7.97
C HIS A 194 -11.36 5.67 -6.49
N GLY A 195 -10.81 6.84 -6.10
CA GLY A 195 -10.78 7.24 -4.70
C GLY A 195 -9.96 6.30 -3.82
N THR A 196 -8.99 5.58 -4.37
CA THR A 196 -8.14 4.64 -3.62
C THR A 196 -7.29 5.41 -2.61
N THR A 197 -7.33 5.04 -1.35
CA THR A 197 -6.48 5.62 -0.33
C THR A 197 -5.04 5.13 -0.49
N LEU A 198 -4.07 6.05 -0.59
CA LEU A 198 -2.66 5.73 -0.77
C LEU A 198 -1.82 6.21 0.41
N VAL A 199 -1.01 5.33 0.96
CA VAL A 199 -0.02 5.64 1.98
C VAL A 199 1.36 5.28 1.43
N PHE A 200 2.15 6.29 1.07
CA PHE A 200 3.53 6.12 0.66
C PHE A 200 4.45 6.13 1.88
N VAL A 201 5.35 5.18 1.97
CA VAL A 201 6.49 5.22 2.89
C VAL A 201 7.72 5.46 2.04
N THR A 202 8.32 6.65 2.14
CA THR A 202 9.40 7.03 1.24
C THR A 202 10.31 8.10 1.85
N HIS A 203 11.53 8.19 1.35
CA HIS A 203 12.43 9.32 1.55
C HIS A 203 12.48 10.25 0.32
N ASP A 204 11.78 9.88 -0.76
CA ASP A 204 11.72 10.63 -2.00
C ASP A 204 10.79 11.85 -1.87
N MET A 205 11.37 13.05 -2.01
CA MET A 205 10.64 14.32 -1.95
C MET A 205 9.73 14.52 -3.15
N GLU A 206 10.02 13.90 -4.30
CA GLU A 206 9.17 13.99 -5.48
C GLU A 206 7.84 13.26 -5.24
N ILE A 207 7.89 12.03 -4.73
CA ILE A 207 6.69 11.29 -4.35
C ILE A 207 5.91 12.06 -3.29
N ALA A 208 6.60 12.52 -2.23
CA ALA A 208 5.98 13.26 -1.15
C ALA A 208 5.29 14.54 -1.65
N SER A 209 5.88 15.26 -2.60
CA SER A 209 5.29 16.50 -3.16
C SER A 209 3.98 16.26 -3.93
N ARG A 210 3.71 15.03 -4.35
CA ARG A 210 2.49 14.63 -5.06
C ARG A 210 1.38 14.14 -4.13
N THR A 211 1.61 14.12 -2.81
CA THR A 211 0.62 13.73 -1.79
C THR A 211 -0.04 14.95 -1.16
N GLU A 212 -1.25 14.77 -0.61
CA GLU A 212 -2.01 15.83 0.06
C GLU A 212 -1.42 16.19 1.42
N ARG A 213 -0.75 15.21 2.05
CA ARG A 213 -0.20 15.37 3.38
C ARG A 213 1.07 14.54 3.57
N VAL A 214 2.07 15.16 4.20
CA VAL A 214 3.34 14.52 4.58
C VAL A 214 3.41 14.42 6.09
N ILE A 215 3.57 13.21 6.61
CA ILE A 215 3.78 12.90 8.02
C ILE A 215 5.27 12.65 8.23
N ARG A 216 5.91 13.46 9.07
CA ARG A 216 7.33 13.31 9.39
C ARG A 216 7.50 12.49 10.66
N LEU A 217 8.15 11.33 10.52
CA LEU A 217 8.47 10.45 11.64
C LEU A 217 9.93 10.65 12.05
N HIS A 218 10.17 10.81 13.35
CA HIS A 218 11.51 10.93 13.94
C HIS A 218 11.55 10.21 15.27
N ASP A 219 12.52 9.33 15.48
CA ASP A 219 12.72 8.55 16.71
C ASP A 219 11.45 7.89 17.25
N GLY A 220 10.65 7.31 16.35
CA GLY A 220 9.42 6.61 16.70
C GLY A 220 8.21 7.50 17.01
N SER A 221 8.31 8.81 16.82
CA SER A 221 7.24 9.78 17.07
C SER A 221 6.94 10.62 15.82
N ILE A 222 5.72 11.17 15.71
CA ILE A 222 5.38 12.15 14.67
C ILE A 222 5.98 13.50 15.08
N ALA A 223 6.99 13.95 14.32
CA ALA A 223 7.66 15.23 14.52
C ALA A 223 6.90 16.42 13.86
N GLY A 224 6.07 16.13 12.87
CA GLY A 224 5.27 17.15 12.18
C GLY A 224 4.39 16.57 11.10
N THR A 225 3.40 17.36 10.69
CA THR A 225 2.49 17.03 9.59
C THR A 225 2.31 18.27 8.71
N ASP A 226 2.74 18.15 7.46
CA ASP A 226 2.61 19.23 6.46
C ASP A 226 1.44 18.89 5.52
N ARG A 227 0.49 19.81 5.35
CA ARG A 227 -0.55 19.71 4.31
C ARG A 227 -0.06 20.41 3.05
N GLN A 228 -0.19 19.74 1.93
CA GLN A 228 0.19 20.30 0.63
C GLN A 228 -1.07 20.62 -0.18
N ARG A 229 -1.01 21.70 -0.96
CA ARG A 229 -1.99 21.94 -2.02
C ARG A 229 -1.52 21.15 -3.23
N VAL A 230 -2.12 20.00 -3.48
CA VAL A 230 -1.86 19.24 -4.71
C VAL A 230 -2.47 20.05 -5.85
N SER A 231 -1.63 20.63 -6.72
CA SER A 231 -2.09 21.21 -7.98
C SER A 231 -2.51 20.06 -8.91
N VAL A 232 -3.78 20.01 -9.25
CA VAL A 232 -4.35 19.04 -10.19
C VAL A 232 -4.09 19.53 -11.62
N ASP A 233 -2.83 19.61 -12.01
CA ASP A 233 -2.41 19.82 -13.40
C ASP A 233 -1.77 18.53 -13.92
N GLY A 234 -2.61 17.60 -14.35
CA GLY A 234 -2.19 16.36 -14.97
C GLY A 234 -3.26 15.87 -15.94
N GLU A 235 -2.89 15.74 -17.21
CA GLU A 235 -3.72 15.20 -18.29
C GLU A 235 -4.52 13.97 -17.84
N LYS A 236 -5.81 13.98 -18.14
CA LYS A 236 -6.74 12.87 -17.91
C LYS A 236 -6.28 11.63 -18.69
N ALA A 237 -5.53 10.75 -18.05
CA ALA A 237 -5.28 9.42 -18.56
C ALA A 237 -6.60 8.63 -18.47
N THR A 238 -7.14 8.25 -19.63
CA THR A 238 -8.37 7.45 -19.74
C THR A 238 -8.06 5.98 -19.45
N TRP A 239 -8.16 5.58 -18.19
CA TRP A 239 -8.11 4.18 -17.78
C TRP A 239 -9.49 3.77 -17.28
N ARG A 240 -10.11 2.78 -17.91
CA ARG A 240 -11.34 2.17 -17.44
C ARG A 240 -10.99 0.84 -16.79
N LEU A 241 -11.04 0.77 -15.46
CA LEU A 241 -11.22 -0.49 -14.73
C LEU A 241 -12.67 -0.91 -14.87
N GLY A 242 -12.93 -1.98 -15.63
CA GLY A 242 -14.25 -2.61 -15.72
C GLY A 242 -14.55 -3.44 -14.48
N ILE A 243 -14.53 -2.83 -13.28
CA ILE A 243 -14.89 -3.51 -12.04
C ILE A 243 -16.34 -3.14 -11.77
N GLY A 244 -17.26 -3.99 -12.23
CA GLY A 244 -18.68 -3.84 -11.98
C GLY A 244 -19.02 -3.96 -10.50
N ASP A 245 -19.84 -3.00 -10.03
CA ASP A 245 -20.61 -3.13 -8.79
C ASP A 245 -21.57 -4.32 -8.92
N SER A 246 -21.39 -5.34 -8.08
CA SER A 246 -22.42 -6.33 -7.73
C SER A 246 -22.05 -7.05 -6.42
#